data_b86964ca31b8869f061b4bfab42e71f0
#
_entry.id   b86964ca31b8869f061b4bfab42e71f0
#
_cell.length_a   1.000
_cell.length_b   1.000
_cell.length_c   1.000
_cell.angle_alpha   90.00
_cell.angle_beta   90.00
_cell.angle_gamma   90.00
#
_symmetry.space_group_name_H-M   'P 1'
#
loop_
_entity.id
_entity.type
_entity.pdbx_description
1 polymer ?
#
loop_
_entity_poly.entity_id
_entity_poly.type
_entity_poly.pdbx_seq_one_letter_code
_entity_poly.pdbx_strand_id
1 'polypeptide(L)'
;MSDFLVVGGGVIGMMATLQLADAGHSVTLLERGRCGREASWAGGGIVSPLYPWRHSAPVSRLATWSEGFYPELALRLYEETGVDPEYRQKGLLYLRVDDEAKAERWAREVGKPLERVSADFLYAKEPQAAPGFDDALWMPTLGSIRNPRLCQALRCRLEAMPRVTLREGSEVTGFRLSAGRVTGVETADGLVEGDRTIVCGGAWAAELLERVGVTLPVRPVKGQMILFKAPPGLVNRVVLMDGRYVIPRGDGRVLAGSTLEERGFDKTTDDAARESLWASATRIVPALAECEVEHHWAGLRPGSPDGVPFIGAVPGVEGLHVNAGHYRNGLVLAPASTHLLVDELLGREPILDPAPYCLAGRVTSRR
;
A
#
# COMPACT_ATOMS: atom_id res chain seq x y z
N MET A 1 24.88 14.67 -9.95
CA MET A 1 24.65 13.21 -10.09
C MET A 1 24.14 12.72 -8.75
N SER A 2 23.05 11.96 -8.70
CA SER A 2 22.52 11.44 -7.44
C SER A 2 23.03 10.02 -7.20
N ASP A 3 23.20 9.62 -5.94
CA ASP A 3 23.56 8.24 -5.59
C ASP A 3 22.42 7.27 -6.02
N PHE A 4 21.17 7.75 -5.90
CA PHE A 4 20.00 6.97 -6.26
C PHE A 4 18.97 7.77 -7.09
N LEU A 5 18.42 7.11 -8.11
CA LEU A 5 17.21 7.54 -8.81
C LEU A 5 16.05 6.64 -8.40
N VAL A 6 14.96 7.21 -7.92
CA VAL A 6 13.73 6.48 -7.59
C VAL A 6 12.66 6.85 -8.61
N VAL A 7 12.14 5.88 -9.34
CA VAL A 7 11.14 6.06 -10.39
C VAL A 7 9.78 5.62 -9.87
N GLY A 8 8.90 6.58 -9.64
CA GLY A 8 7.55 6.41 -9.09
C GLY A 8 7.41 6.97 -7.67
N GLY A 9 6.57 7.99 -7.55
CA GLY A 9 6.28 8.74 -6.32
C GLY A 9 5.10 8.18 -5.50
N GLY A 10 4.82 6.87 -5.58
CA GLY A 10 3.91 6.19 -4.67
C GLY A 10 4.49 6.01 -3.27
N VAL A 11 3.71 5.42 -2.34
CA VAL A 11 4.15 5.18 -0.96
C VAL A 11 5.47 4.40 -0.90
N ILE A 12 5.67 3.43 -1.80
CA ILE A 12 6.90 2.63 -1.88
C ILE A 12 8.09 3.51 -2.24
N GLY A 13 7.99 4.29 -3.33
CA GLY A 13 9.08 5.16 -3.76
C GLY A 13 9.38 6.28 -2.77
N MET A 14 8.35 6.89 -2.18
CA MET A 14 8.54 7.91 -1.16
C MET A 14 9.20 7.37 0.11
N MET A 15 8.82 6.18 0.59
CA MET A 15 9.46 5.56 1.76
C MET A 15 10.88 5.10 1.47
N ALA A 16 11.16 4.53 0.28
CA ALA A 16 12.53 4.20 -0.12
C ALA A 16 13.41 5.45 -0.19
N THR A 17 12.90 6.54 -0.76
CA THR A 17 13.60 7.83 -0.81
C THR A 17 13.90 8.37 0.59
N LEU A 18 12.91 8.32 1.50
CA LEU A 18 13.08 8.76 2.89
C LEU A 18 14.20 7.97 3.58
N GLN A 19 14.18 6.65 3.49
CA GLN A 19 15.16 5.78 4.14
C GLN A 19 16.58 5.95 3.58
N LEU A 20 16.73 6.10 2.25
CA LEU A 20 18.01 6.37 1.62
C LEU A 20 18.56 7.73 2.01
N ALA A 21 17.72 8.76 2.04
CA ALA A 21 18.12 10.10 2.44
C ALA A 21 18.44 10.19 3.94
N ASP A 22 17.71 9.50 4.82
CA ASP A 22 18.02 9.36 6.25
C ASP A 22 19.36 8.63 6.45
N ALA A 23 19.72 7.70 5.54
CA ALA A 23 21.04 7.05 5.53
C ALA A 23 22.18 7.93 4.98
N GLY A 24 21.89 9.17 4.59
CA GLY A 24 22.88 10.15 4.15
C GLY A 24 23.13 10.22 2.65
N HIS A 25 22.36 9.49 1.84
CA HIS A 25 22.51 9.47 0.38
C HIS A 25 21.73 10.58 -0.32
N SER A 26 22.23 10.99 -1.49
CA SER A 26 21.51 11.90 -2.39
C SER A 26 20.52 11.09 -3.26
N VAL A 27 19.27 11.54 -3.29
CA VAL A 27 18.20 10.83 -4.00
C VAL A 27 17.42 11.79 -4.90
N THR A 28 17.26 11.43 -6.17
CA THR A 28 16.28 12.07 -7.05
C THR A 28 15.08 11.14 -7.23
N LEU A 29 13.91 11.58 -6.78
CA LEU A 29 12.65 10.90 -6.98
C LEU A 29 11.92 11.53 -8.18
N LEU A 30 11.61 10.71 -9.19
CA LEU A 30 10.88 11.12 -10.38
C LEU A 30 9.47 10.52 -10.37
N GLU A 31 8.46 11.37 -10.55
CA GLU A 31 7.05 10.97 -10.63
C GLU A 31 6.41 11.65 -11.85
N ARG A 32 5.71 10.86 -12.68
CA ARG A 32 5.05 11.39 -13.90
C ARG A 32 3.95 12.41 -13.62
N GLY A 33 3.25 12.25 -12.50
CA GLY A 33 2.21 13.17 -12.06
C GLY A 33 2.59 13.85 -10.76
N ARG A 34 1.72 13.75 -9.77
CA ARG A 34 1.95 14.22 -8.40
C ARG A 34 2.16 13.04 -7.48
N CYS A 35 3.12 13.11 -6.58
CA CYS A 35 3.42 12.05 -5.63
C CYS A 35 2.20 11.64 -4.80
N GLY A 36 2.05 10.33 -4.62
CA GLY A 36 0.99 9.72 -3.81
C GLY A 36 -0.40 9.75 -4.42
N ARG A 37 -0.59 10.05 -5.70
CA ARG A 37 -1.93 10.25 -6.31
C ARG A 37 -2.52 9.03 -7.03
N GLU A 38 -1.78 7.93 -7.12
CA GLU A 38 -2.26 6.68 -7.74
C GLU A 38 -2.76 5.68 -6.66
N ALA A 39 -2.39 4.40 -6.75
CA ALA A 39 -2.83 3.35 -5.82
C ALA A 39 -2.65 3.71 -4.33
N SER A 40 -1.59 4.45 -4.01
CA SER A 40 -1.27 4.87 -2.65
C SER A 40 -2.32 5.81 -2.06
N TRP A 41 -2.90 6.70 -2.88
CA TRP A 41 -3.99 7.58 -2.47
C TRP A 41 -5.33 6.84 -2.42
N ALA A 42 -5.56 5.98 -3.42
CA ALA A 42 -6.85 5.33 -3.63
C ALA A 42 -7.18 4.24 -2.59
N GLY A 43 -6.19 3.73 -1.86
CA GLY A 43 -6.35 2.62 -0.94
C GLY A 43 -7.14 2.94 0.32
N GLY A 44 -7.63 1.89 1.00
CA GLY A 44 -8.45 2.01 2.21
C GLY A 44 -7.67 2.42 3.48
N GLY A 45 -6.42 2.04 3.58
CA GLY A 45 -5.57 2.39 4.72
C GLY A 45 -5.69 1.47 5.92
N ILE A 46 -6.19 0.25 5.75
CA ILE A 46 -6.09 -0.78 6.79
C ILE A 46 -4.63 -1.22 6.88
N VAL A 47 -4.05 -1.13 8.08
CA VAL A 47 -2.66 -1.54 8.34
C VAL A 47 -2.61 -3.02 8.70
N SER A 48 -3.13 -3.84 7.79
CA SER A 48 -3.08 -5.31 7.77
C SER A 48 -3.61 -5.80 6.42
N PRO A 49 -3.23 -6.99 5.95
CA PRO A 49 -4.02 -7.70 4.93
C PRO A 49 -5.45 -7.93 5.42
N LEU A 50 -6.45 -7.92 4.52
CA LEU A 50 -7.87 -7.97 4.92
C LEU A 50 -8.23 -9.23 5.74
N TYR A 51 -7.75 -10.37 5.31
CA TYR A 51 -7.84 -11.66 6.04
C TYR A 51 -6.42 -12.23 6.09
N PRO A 52 -5.60 -11.82 7.09
CA PRO A 52 -4.17 -12.12 7.08
C PRO A 52 -3.87 -13.62 7.03
N TRP A 53 -4.73 -14.46 7.58
CA TRP A 53 -4.60 -15.92 7.53
C TRP A 53 -4.86 -16.56 6.14
N ARG A 54 -5.32 -15.78 5.15
CA ARG A 54 -5.54 -16.23 3.76
C ARG A 54 -4.37 -15.89 2.84
N HIS A 55 -3.33 -15.24 3.37
CA HIS A 55 -2.15 -14.85 2.60
C HIS A 55 -1.00 -15.84 2.79
N SER A 56 -0.06 -15.82 1.85
CA SER A 56 1.18 -16.61 1.92
C SER A 56 2.10 -16.12 3.03
N ALA A 57 2.97 -16.99 3.53
CA ALA A 57 3.93 -16.65 4.58
C ALA A 57 4.82 -15.42 4.24
N PRO A 58 5.35 -15.25 3.01
CA PRO A 58 6.09 -14.05 2.65
C PRO A 58 5.29 -12.76 2.85
N VAL A 59 4.03 -12.71 2.40
CA VAL A 59 3.16 -11.53 2.59
C VAL A 59 2.92 -11.28 4.09
N SER A 60 2.64 -12.34 4.85
CA SER A 60 2.40 -12.23 6.30
C SER A 60 3.61 -11.71 7.06
N ARG A 61 4.85 -12.13 6.70
CA ARG A 61 6.09 -11.66 7.35
C ARG A 61 6.31 -10.17 7.14
N LEU A 62 6.20 -9.68 5.88
CA LEU A 62 6.30 -8.24 5.58
C LEU A 62 5.23 -7.44 6.33
N ALA A 63 3.98 -7.92 6.34
CA ALA A 63 2.88 -7.24 7.00
C ALA A 63 3.10 -7.15 8.51
N THR A 64 3.46 -8.26 9.15
CA THR A 64 3.69 -8.32 10.60
C THR A 64 4.79 -7.37 11.05
N TRP A 65 5.91 -7.32 10.32
CA TRP A 65 6.99 -6.39 10.61
C TRP A 65 6.53 -4.93 10.44
N SER A 66 5.86 -4.65 9.33
CA SER A 66 5.41 -3.29 8.98
C SER A 66 4.36 -2.72 9.93
N GLU A 67 3.45 -3.56 10.44
CA GLU A 67 2.41 -3.12 11.38
C GLU A 67 3.00 -2.46 12.62
N GLY A 68 4.11 -3.01 13.15
CA GLY A 68 4.83 -2.43 14.29
C GLY A 68 5.53 -1.11 13.99
N PHE A 69 5.83 -0.84 12.73
CA PHE A 69 6.54 0.37 12.30
C PHE A 69 5.62 1.59 12.13
N TYR A 70 4.35 1.39 11.77
CA TYR A 70 3.43 2.49 11.44
C TYR A 70 3.16 3.50 12.55
N PRO A 71 3.02 3.13 13.84
CA PRO A 71 2.79 4.10 14.91
C PRO A 71 3.90 5.14 15.01
N GLU A 72 5.17 4.70 14.99
CA GLU A 72 6.34 5.56 15.07
C GLU A 72 6.49 6.42 13.81
N LEU A 73 6.32 5.83 12.63
CA LEU A 73 6.36 6.58 11.37
C LEU A 73 5.30 7.70 11.33
N ALA A 74 4.07 7.40 11.77
CA ALA A 74 3.00 8.38 11.76
C ALA A 74 3.28 9.54 12.73
N LEU A 75 3.80 9.25 13.92
CA LEU A 75 4.20 10.26 14.90
C LEU A 75 5.33 11.14 14.36
N ARG A 76 6.41 10.50 13.86
CA ARG A 76 7.55 11.20 13.28
C ARG A 76 7.12 12.13 12.15
N LEU A 77 6.32 11.65 11.21
CA LEU A 77 5.83 12.47 10.10
C LEU A 77 5.00 13.66 10.58
N TYR A 78 4.17 13.47 11.60
CA TYR A 78 3.39 14.55 12.18
C TYR A 78 4.29 15.61 12.83
N GLU A 79 5.26 15.21 13.63
CA GLU A 79 6.21 16.11 14.29
C GLU A 79 7.08 16.88 13.30
N GLU A 80 7.54 16.21 12.23
CA GLU A 80 8.44 16.82 11.23
C GLU A 80 7.71 17.68 10.19
N THR A 81 6.41 17.48 9.96
CA THR A 81 5.67 18.13 8.85
C THR A 81 4.42 18.91 9.27
N GLY A 82 3.92 18.70 10.48
CA GLY A 82 2.62 19.22 10.93
C GLY A 82 1.41 18.52 10.28
N VAL A 83 1.61 17.52 9.43
CA VAL A 83 0.55 16.77 8.76
C VAL A 83 0.31 15.45 9.49
N ASP A 84 -0.80 15.34 10.25
CA ASP A 84 -1.20 14.09 10.91
C ASP A 84 -1.65 13.05 9.86
N PRO A 85 -0.93 11.91 9.70
CA PRO A 85 -1.38 10.82 8.82
C PRO A 85 -2.66 10.13 9.28
N GLU A 86 -3.20 10.50 10.41
CA GLU A 86 -4.38 9.90 11.06
C GLU A 86 -4.23 8.38 11.28
N TYR A 87 -3.08 7.96 11.84
CA TYR A 87 -2.95 6.58 12.31
C TYR A 87 -3.84 6.40 13.56
N ARG A 88 -4.72 5.40 13.51
CA ARG A 88 -5.67 5.11 14.60
C ARG A 88 -5.71 3.61 14.84
N GLN A 89 -5.28 3.17 16.02
CA GLN A 89 -5.36 1.78 16.47
C GLN A 89 -6.64 1.57 17.27
N LYS A 90 -7.73 1.27 16.55
CA LYS A 90 -9.07 1.07 17.13
C LYS A 90 -9.54 -0.38 17.06
N GLY A 91 -8.70 -1.27 16.54
CA GLY A 91 -9.03 -2.65 16.26
C GLY A 91 -9.90 -2.84 15.02
N LEU A 92 -10.14 -4.10 14.67
CA LEU A 92 -10.99 -4.51 13.58
C LEU A 92 -11.93 -5.62 14.02
N LEU A 93 -13.21 -5.50 13.62
CA LEU A 93 -14.24 -6.54 13.78
C LEU A 93 -14.42 -7.25 12.43
N TYR A 94 -14.31 -8.58 12.45
CA TYR A 94 -14.67 -9.44 11.34
C TYR A 94 -16.05 -10.06 11.61
N LEU A 95 -17.00 -9.76 10.72
CA LEU A 95 -18.33 -10.36 10.74
C LEU A 95 -18.39 -11.49 9.70
N ARG A 96 -19.01 -12.61 10.04
CA ARG A 96 -19.17 -13.79 9.15
C ARG A 96 -17.84 -14.30 8.60
N VAL A 97 -17.07 -14.98 9.43
CA VAL A 97 -15.81 -15.62 9.03
C VAL A 97 -16.04 -17.12 8.87
N ASP A 98 -15.93 -17.65 7.64
CA ASP A 98 -16.17 -19.07 7.34
C ASP A 98 -14.99 -19.97 7.73
N ASP A 99 -13.77 -19.41 7.80
CA ASP A 99 -12.51 -20.13 8.05
C ASP A 99 -11.89 -19.76 9.41
N GLU A 100 -12.72 -19.61 10.44
CA GLU A 100 -12.35 -19.16 11.77
C GLU A 100 -11.25 -20.03 12.40
N ALA A 101 -11.34 -21.35 12.30
CA ALA A 101 -10.30 -22.25 12.80
C ALA A 101 -8.92 -22.02 12.14
N LYS A 102 -8.90 -21.57 10.88
CA LYS A 102 -7.68 -21.16 10.17
C LYS A 102 -7.17 -19.83 10.71
N ALA A 103 -8.07 -18.88 10.97
CA ALA A 103 -7.74 -17.58 11.54
C ALA A 103 -7.11 -17.72 12.93
N GLU A 104 -7.70 -18.52 13.82
CA GLU A 104 -7.18 -18.79 15.16
C GLU A 104 -5.82 -19.48 15.15
N ARG A 105 -5.62 -20.47 14.27
CA ARG A 105 -4.33 -21.15 14.12
C ARG A 105 -3.25 -20.18 13.69
N TRP A 106 -3.53 -19.40 12.65
CA TRP A 106 -2.62 -18.33 12.17
C TRP A 106 -2.29 -17.34 13.30
N ALA A 107 -3.28 -16.88 14.04
CA ALA A 107 -3.08 -15.92 15.13
C ALA A 107 -2.13 -16.46 16.20
N ARG A 108 -2.27 -17.74 16.57
CA ARG A 108 -1.35 -18.42 17.50
C ARG A 108 0.06 -18.55 16.92
N GLU A 109 0.19 -18.92 15.64
CA GLU A 109 1.49 -19.10 14.96
C GLU A 109 2.28 -17.78 14.85
N VAL A 110 1.60 -16.66 14.61
CA VAL A 110 2.26 -15.35 14.48
C VAL A 110 2.24 -14.51 15.75
N GLY A 111 1.66 -15.02 16.84
CA GLY A 111 1.60 -14.34 18.14
C GLY A 111 0.70 -13.10 18.15
N LYS A 112 -0.36 -13.06 17.30
CA LYS A 112 -1.29 -11.92 17.25
C LYS A 112 -2.56 -12.20 18.06
N PRO A 113 -3.06 -11.18 18.81
CA PRO A 113 -4.34 -11.32 19.50
C PRO A 113 -5.47 -11.34 18.46
N LEU A 114 -6.21 -12.43 18.44
CA LEU A 114 -7.46 -12.61 17.70
C LEU A 114 -8.44 -13.34 18.61
N GLU A 115 -9.57 -12.73 18.90
CA GLU A 115 -10.51 -13.20 19.90
C GLU A 115 -11.90 -13.38 19.27
N ARG A 116 -12.58 -14.48 19.56
CA ARG A 116 -14.01 -14.58 19.34
C ARG A 116 -14.74 -13.82 20.45
N VAL A 117 -15.59 -12.89 20.07
CA VAL A 117 -16.31 -11.99 21.00
C VAL A 117 -17.82 -12.13 20.83
N SER A 118 -18.56 -11.94 21.93
CA SER A 118 -20.01 -12.02 21.96
C SER A 118 -20.69 -10.84 21.26
N ALA A 119 -22.01 -10.97 21.00
CA ALA A 119 -22.86 -9.90 20.53
C ALA A 119 -22.78 -8.65 21.43
N ASP A 120 -22.82 -8.82 22.74
CA ASP A 120 -22.72 -7.71 23.69
C ASP A 120 -21.42 -6.92 23.50
N PHE A 121 -20.29 -7.61 23.33
CA PHE A 121 -19.02 -6.95 23.05
C PHE A 121 -19.04 -6.24 21.70
N LEU A 122 -19.53 -6.92 20.64
CA LEU A 122 -19.65 -6.36 19.31
C LEU A 122 -20.42 -5.05 19.32
N TYR A 123 -21.65 -5.06 19.86
CA TYR A 123 -22.51 -3.88 19.86
C TYR A 123 -22.07 -2.81 20.86
N ALA A 124 -21.38 -3.17 21.94
CA ALA A 124 -20.73 -2.18 22.80
C ALA A 124 -19.57 -1.46 22.09
N LYS A 125 -18.85 -2.16 21.23
CA LYS A 125 -17.74 -1.58 20.45
C LYS A 125 -18.21 -0.85 19.20
N GLU A 126 -19.22 -1.36 18.50
CA GLU A 126 -19.77 -0.80 17.25
C GLU A 126 -21.31 -0.79 17.30
N PRO A 127 -21.92 0.18 18.00
CA PRO A 127 -23.36 0.22 18.25
C PRO A 127 -24.22 0.29 16.98
N GLN A 128 -23.65 0.78 15.88
CA GLN A 128 -24.32 0.93 14.59
C GLN A 128 -24.09 -0.25 13.63
N ALA A 129 -23.38 -1.29 14.07
CA ALA A 129 -23.31 -2.53 13.29
C ALA A 129 -24.70 -3.11 13.05
N ALA A 130 -24.90 -3.72 11.87
CA ALA A 130 -26.18 -4.35 11.54
C ALA A 130 -26.58 -5.38 12.62
N PRO A 131 -27.86 -5.47 12.97
CA PRO A 131 -28.33 -6.46 13.95
C PRO A 131 -28.25 -7.89 13.43
N GLY A 132 -28.33 -8.87 14.34
CA GLY A 132 -28.45 -10.30 14.02
C GLY A 132 -27.10 -11.04 13.96
N PHE A 133 -26.05 -10.49 14.55
CA PHE A 133 -24.80 -11.21 14.81
C PHE A 133 -24.74 -11.64 16.27
N ASP A 134 -24.50 -12.94 16.50
CA ASP A 134 -24.34 -13.53 17.83
C ASP A 134 -22.88 -13.38 18.32
N ASP A 135 -21.96 -13.27 17.40
CA ASP A 135 -20.52 -13.14 17.64
C ASP A 135 -19.78 -12.44 16.50
N ALA A 136 -18.48 -12.16 16.73
CA ALA A 136 -17.54 -11.65 15.75
C ALA A 136 -16.12 -12.09 16.11
N LEU A 137 -15.19 -12.03 15.15
CA LEU A 137 -13.77 -12.05 15.47
C LEU A 137 -13.27 -10.63 15.69
N TRP A 138 -12.49 -10.46 16.74
CA TRP A 138 -11.92 -9.18 17.16
C TRP A 138 -10.39 -9.21 17.13
N MET A 139 -9.78 -8.27 16.40
CA MET A 139 -8.35 -8.05 16.39
C MET A 139 -8.05 -6.66 16.99
N PRO A 140 -7.67 -6.58 18.29
CA PRO A 140 -7.54 -5.31 19.03
C PRO A 140 -6.39 -4.43 18.56
N THR A 141 -5.31 -5.03 18.08
CA THR A 141 -4.07 -4.32 17.72
C THR A 141 -4.09 -3.72 16.31
N LEU A 142 -5.15 -3.96 15.54
CA LEU A 142 -5.19 -3.50 14.17
C LEU A 142 -5.42 -1.98 14.09
N GLY A 143 -4.61 -1.33 13.25
CA GLY A 143 -4.69 0.09 12.97
C GLY A 143 -5.24 0.40 11.58
N SER A 144 -5.62 1.64 11.39
CA SER A 144 -5.87 2.24 10.08
C SER A 144 -5.16 3.58 9.97
N ILE A 145 -4.84 3.97 8.74
CA ILE A 145 -4.19 5.25 8.43
C ILE A 145 -4.94 5.92 7.27
N ARG A 146 -4.89 7.24 7.19
CA ARG A 146 -5.52 7.96 6.09
C ARG A 146 -4.52 8.15 4.95
N ASN A 147 -4.64 7.32 3.92
CA ASN A 147 -3.71 7.28 2.79
C ASN A 147 -3.36 8.64 2.18
N PRO A 148 -4.35 9.52 1.83
CA PRO A 148 -4.03 10.84 1.29
C PRO A 148 -3.17 11.69 2.22
N ARG A 149 -3.39 11.60 3.54
CA ARG A 149 -2.63 12.36 4.54
C ARG A 149 -1.24 11.78 4.76
N LEU A 150 -1.11 10.45 4.77
CA LEU A 150 0.21 9.80 4.80
C LEU A 150 1.06 10.21 3.59
N CYS A 151 0.48 10.14 2.38
CA CYS A 151 1.17 10.56 1.16
C CYS A 151 1.56 12.06 1.20
N GLN A 152 0.68 12.90 1.73
CA GLN A 152 0.96 14.33 1.92
C GLN A 152 2.11 14.54 2.92
N ALA A 153 2.08 13.86 4.07
CA ALA A 153 3.12 13.97 5.09
C ALA A 153 4.49 13.50 4.54
N LEU A 154 4.53 12.33 3.88
CA LEU A 154 5.75 11.84 3.23
C LEU A 154 6.30 12.85 2.21
N ARG A 155 5.42 13.36 1.33
CA ARG A 155 5.82 14.36 0.33
C ARG A 155 6.39 15.62 0.97
N CYS A 156 5.70 16.20 1.96
CA CYS A 156 6.18 17.38 2.69
C CYS A 156 7.55 17.12 3.37
N ARG A 157 7.70 15.94 3.96
CA ARG A 157 8.98 15.56 4.57
C ARG A 157 10.11 15.50 3.55
N LEU A 158 9.88 14.85 2.41
CA LEU A 158 10.88 14.72 1.34
C LEU A 158 11.26 16.07 0.74
N GLU A 159 10.30 16.98 0.55
CA GLU A 159 10.57 18.34 0.07
C GLU A 159 11.49 19.15 1.01
N ALA A 160 11.41 18.88 2.32
CA ALA A 160 12.23 19.55 3.32
C ALA A 160 13.64 18.95 3.47
N MET A 161 13.93 17.80 2.84
CA MET A 161 15.24 17.13 2.98
C MET A 161 16.26 17.65 1.97
N PRO A 162 17.43 18.19 2.43
CA PRO A 162 18.42 18.78 1.53
C PRO A 162 19.05 17.81 0.51
N ARG A 163 19.00 16.50 0.83
CA ARG A 163 19.56 15.42 -0.02
C ARG A 163 18.55 14.85 -0.99
N VAL A 164 17.31 15.35 -1.01
CA VAL A 164 16.24 14.86 -1.89
C VAL A 164 15.93 15.90 -2.96
N THR A 165 15.94 15.46 -4.21
CA THR A 165 15.39 16.23 -5.33
C THR A 165 14.09 15.56 -5.76
N LEU A 166 12.96 16.25 -5.55
CA LEU A 166 11.65 15.77 -5.95
C LEU A 166 11.28 16.35 -7.32
N ARG A 167 11.07 15.49 -8.32
CA ARG A 167 10.65 15.87 -9.68
C ARG A 167 9.27 15.31 -9.98
N GLU A 168 8.24 16.08 -9.67
CA GLU A 168 6.87 15.84 -10.11
C GLU A 168 6.66 16.31 -11.56
N GLY A 169 5.73 15.69 -12.28
CA GLY A 169 5.51 15.96 -13.72
C GLY A 169 6.64 15.44 -14.62
N SER A 170 7.53 14.58 -14.11
CA SER A 170 8.71 14.07 -14.81
C SER A 170 8.54 12.56 -15.07
N GLU A 171 7.94 12.23 -16.21
CA GLU A 171 7.73 10.85 -16.64
C GLU A 171 9.04 10.23 -17.13
N VAL A 172 9.39 9.07 -16.57
CA VAL A 172 10.51 8.25 -17.06
C VAL A 172 10.01 7.39 -18.21
N THR A 173 10.61 7.57 -19.38
CA THR A 173 10.24 6.90 -20.63
C THR A 173 11.23 5.81 -21.04
N GLY A 174 12.44 5.79 -20.44
CA GLY A 174 13.48 4.83 -20.76
C GLY A 174 14.65 4.88 -19.79
N PHE A 175 15.65 4.05 -20.08
CA PHE A 175 16.87 3.93 -19.29
C PHE A 175 18.10 4.12 -20.18
N ARG A 176 19.08 4.87 -19.70
CA ARG A 176 20.39 4.96 -20.33
C ARG A 176 21.25 3.78 -19.88
N LEU A 177 21.63 2.94 -20.84
CA LEU A 177 22.55 1.82 -20.59
C LEU A 177 23.94 2.14 -21.10
N SER A 178 24.95 1.79 -20.31
CA SER A 178 26.37 1.81 -20.69
C SER A 178 27.02 0.51 -20.20
N ALA A 179 27.56 -0.28 -21.13
CA ALA A 179 28.19 -1.57 -20.85
C ALA A 179 27.34 -2.53 -19.98
N GLY A 180 26.02 -2.58 -20.23
CA GLY A 180 25.09 -3.44 -19.46
C GLY A 180 24.60 -2.89 -18.13
N ARG A 181 25.06 -1.69 -17.76
CA ARG A 181 24.69 -0.98 -16.54
C ARG A 181 23.74 0.18 -16.83
N VAL A 182 22.71 0.35 -16.03
CA VAL A 182 21.89 1.56 -16.02
C VAL A 182 22.65 2.69 -15.34
N THR A 183 22.83 3.81 -16.05
CA THR A 183 23.54 5.02 -15.59
C THR A 183 22.65 6.24 -15.49
N GLY A 184 21.37 6.09 -15.81
CA GLY A 184 20.39 7.19 -15.74
C GLY A 184 19.05 6.79 -16.32
N VAL A 185 18.11 7.71 -16.24
CA VAL A 185 16.76 7.57 -16.78
C VAL A 185 16.47 8.69 -17.80
N GLU A 186 15.69 8.37 -18.81
CA GLU A 186 15.28 9.29 -19.86
C GLU A 186 13.91 9.88 -19.52
N THR A 187 13.79 11.19 -19.66
CA THR A 187 12.55 11.95 -19.47
C THR A 187 12.34 12.91 -20.64
N ALA A 188 11.16 13.53 -20.74
CA ALA A 188 10.91 14.57 -21.74
C ALA A 188 11.87 15.76 -21.62
N ASP A 189 12.35 16.05 -20.40
CA ASP A 189 13.28 17.15 -20.12
C ASP A 189 14.75 16.78 -20.33
N GLY A 190 15.03 15.53 -20.74
CA GLY A 190 16.36 15.00 -20.99
C GLY A 190 16.78 13.89 -20.03
N LEU A 191 18.07 13.59 -20.04
CA LEU A 191 18.69 12.53 -19.23
C LEU A 191 18.86 12.99 -17.78
N VAL A 192 18.49 12.12 -16.84
CA VAL A 192 18.78 12.29 -15.40
C VAL A 192 19.74 11.17 -15.00
N GLU A 193 20.96 11.55 -14.63
CA GLU A 193 22.02 10.59 -14.28
C GLU A 193 22.00 10.23 -12.79
N GLY A 194 22.35 8.97 -12.48
CA GLY A 194 22.49 8.46 -11.12
C GLY A 194 23.19 7.09 -11.09
N ASP A 195 23.77 6.76 -9.94
CA ASP A 195 24.60 5.54 -9.81
C ASP A 195 23.76 4.26 -9.78
N ARG A 196 22.57 4.33 -9.18
CA ARG A 196 21.62 3.21 -9.11
C ARG A 196 20.20 3.72 -9.32
N THR A 197 19.38 2.92 -10.02
CA THR A 197 18.00 3.24 -10.31
C THR A 197 17.07 2.22 -9.66
N ILE A 198 16.01 2.69 -9.01
CA ILE A 198 15.01 1.88 -8.32
C ILE A 198 13.64 2.14 -8.97
N VAL A 199 13.02 1.11 -9.54
CA VAL A 199 11.68 1.20 -10.12
C VAL A 199 10.63 0.87 -9.07
N CYS A 200 9.87 1.89 -8.65
CA CYS A 200 8.71 1.82 -7.78
C CYS A 200 7.41 2.19 -8.52
N GLY A 201 7.32 1.80 -9.80
CA GLY A 201 6.30 2.24 -10.76
C GLY A 201 4.88 1.69 -10.52
N GLY A 202 4.62 0.98 -9.41
CA GLY A 202 3.30 0.44 -9.10
C GLY A 202 2.76 -0.44 -10.23
N ALA A 203 1.55 -0.16 -10.73
CA ALA A 203 0.92 -0.90 -11.81
C ALA A 203 1.64 -0.75 -13.17
N TRP A 204 2.50 0.26 -13.32
CA TRP A 204 3.29 0.53 -14.55
C TRP A 204 4.71 -0.02 -14.49
N ALA A 205 5.09 -0.70 -13.41
CA ALA A 205 6.44 -1.25 -13.24
C ALA A 205 6.81 -2.25 -14.35
N ALA A 206 5.86 -3.05 -14.84
CA ALA A 206 6.06 -3.99 -15.93
C ALA A 206 6.45 -3.27 -17.23
N GLU A 207 5.72 -2.21 -17.61
CA GLU A 207 5.99 -1.42 -18.82
C GLU A 207 7.38 -0.76 -18.78
N LEU A 208 7.81 -0.31 -17.60
CA LEU A 208 9.14 0.27 -17.42
C LEU A 208 10.24 -0.80 -17.60
N LEU A 209 10.09 -1.99 -17.00
CA LEU A 209 11.10 -3.04 -17.13
C LEU A 209 11.16 -3.67 -18.53
N GLU A 210 10.07 -3.65 -19.30
CA GLU A 210 10.09 -4.04 -20.72
C GLU A 210 11.07 -3.20 -21.55
N ARG A 211 11.35 -1.95 -21.15
CA ARG A 211 12.32 -1.06 -21.81
C ARG A 211 13.77 -1.59 -21.73
N VAL A 212 14.05 -2.46 -20.78
CA VAL A 212 15.35 -3.14 -20.64
C VAL A 212 15.26 -4.63 -20.94
N GLY A 213 14.18 -5.09 -21.59
CA GLY A 213 13.98 -6.48 -22.01
C GLY A 213 13.63 -7.44 -20.88
N VAL A 214 13.15 -6.94 -19.74
CA VAL A 214 12.74 -7.77 -18.59
C VAL A 214 11.22 -7.77 -18.48
N THR A 215 10.62 -8.96 -18.53
CA THR A 215 9.17 -9.14 -18.32
C THR A 215 8.88 -9.37 -16.84
N LEU A 216 8.31 -8.37 -16.20
CA LEU A 216 7.85 -8.42 -14.81
C LEU A 216 6.36 -8.79 -14.79
N PRO A 217 5.92 -9.89 -14.15
CA PRO A 217 4.51 -10.28 -14.16
C PRO A 217 3.68 -9.46 -13.15
N VAL A 218 3.63 -8.16 -13.36
CA VAL A 218 2.80 -7.22 -12.61
C VAL A 218 1.78 -6.61 -13.57
N ARG A 219 0.51 -6.64 -13.16
CA ARG A 219 -0.61 -6.11 -13.95
C ARG A 219 -1.48 -5.17 -13.14
N PRO A 220 -2.16 -4.20 -13.79
CA PRO A 220 -3.13 -3.36 -13.11
C PRO A 220 -4.38 -4.16 -12.73
N VAL A 221 -4.81 -4.02 -11.47
CA VAL A 221 -6.08 -4.57 -10.98
C VAL A 221 -6.89 -3.42 -10.39
N LYS A 222 -7.96 -3.05 -11.08
CA LYS A 222 -8.83 -1.93 -10.70
C LYS A 222 -9.60 -2.24 -9.42
N GLY A 223 -9.78 -1.23 -8.59
CA GLY A 223 -10.67 -1.27 -7.44
C GLY A 223 -11.33 0.07 -7.22
N GLN A 224 -12.65 0.03 -7.05
CA GLN A 224 -13.46 1.21 -6.78
C GLN A 224 -13.80 1.30 -5.31
N MET A 225 -13.98 2.52 -4.82
CA MET A 225 -14.29 2.84 -3.43
C MET A 225 -15.21 4.04 -3.36
N ILE A 226 -16.05 4.11 -2.32
CA ILE A 226 -16.92 5.24 -2.03
C ILE A 226 -16.61 5.82 -0.65
N LEU A 227 -16.91 7.10 -0.48
CA LEU A 227 -16.76 7.82 0.78
C LEU A 227 -18.11 8.44 1.19
N PHE A 228 -18.59 8.06 2.36
CA PHE A 228 -19.77 8.65 2.94
C PHE A 228 -19.42 9.89 3.78
N LYS A 229 -20.25 10.91 3.69
CA LYS A 229 -20.27 12.05 4.60
C LYS A 229 -21.17 11.69 5.78
N ALA A 230 -20.59 11.10 6.80
CA ALA A 230 -21.30 10.68 8.00
C ALA A 230 -20.96 11.58 9.20
N PRO A 231 -21.82 11.65 10.22
CA PRO A 231 -21.48 12.35 11.45
C PRO A 231 -20.35 11.63 12.20
N PRO A 232 -19.47 12.37 12.90
CA PRO A 232 -18.43 11.78 13.73
C PRO A 232 -18.98 10.78 14.73
N GLY A 233 -18.36 9.59 14.82
CA GLY A 233 -18.76 8.54 15.74
C GLY A 233 -19.88 7.61 15.24
N LEU A 234 -20.40 7.80 14.03
CA LEU A 234 -21.37 6.85 13.45
C LEU A 234 -20.72 5.46 13.26
N VAL A 235 -19.48 5.42 12.82
CA VAL A 235 -18.63 4.20 12.76
C VAL A 235 -17.40 4.46 13.62
N ASN A 236 -17.05 3.53 14.51
CA ASN A 236 -15.99 3.75 15.49
C ASN A 236 -14.68 3.03 15.12
N ARG A 237 -14.76 1.96 14.33
CA ARG A 237 -13.62 1.12 13.95
C ARG A 237 -13.80 0.49 12.57
N VAL A 238 -12.78 -0.17 12.11
CA VAL A 238 -12.87 -0.95 10.87
C VAL A 238 -13.77 -2.15 11.11
N VAL A 239 -14.78 -2.33 10.25
CA VAL A 239 -15.63 -3.52 10.22
C VAL A 239 -15.53 -4.18 8.86
N LEU A 240 -15.26 -5.47 8.84
CA LEU A 240 -15.10 -6.29 7.65
C LEU A 240 -16.15 -7.39 7.61
N MET A 241 -16.83 -7.55 6.47
CA MET A 241 -17.82 -8.59 6.20
C MET A 241 -17.79 -8.98 4.73
N ASP A 242 -17.74 -10.27 4.43
CA ASP A 242 -17.81 -10.83 3.06
C ASP A 242 -16.80 -10.15 2.08
N GLY A 243 -15.59 -9.85 2.56
CA GLY A 243 -14.55 -9.17 1.75
C GLY A 243 -14.74 -7.68 1.51
N ARG A 244 -15.84 -7.10 2.05
CA ARG A 244 -16.14 -5.67 2.06
C ARG A 244 -15.86 -5.08 3.43
N TYR A 245 -15.61 -3.78 3.48
CA TYR A 245 -15.26 -3.11 4.71
C TYR A 245 -15.78 -1.67 4.77
N VAL A 246 -15.96 -1.19 6.00
CA VAL A 246 -16.14 0.23 6.32
C VAL A 246 -14.99 0.69 7.21
N ILE A 247 -14.47 1.90 6.95
CA ILE A 247 -13.33 2.48 7.68
C ILE A 247 -13.66 3.90 8.08
N PRO A 248 -13.78 4.19 9.38
CA PRO A 248 -14.04 5.56 9.85
C PRO A 248 -12.81 6.45 9.71
N ARG A 249 -13.06 7.75 9.51
CA ARG A 249 -12.07 8.82 9.54
C ARG A 249 -12.32 9.73 10.72
N GLY A 250 -11.28 10.44 11.17
CA GLY A 250 -11.39 11.33 12.32
C GLY A 250 -12.40 12.48 12.17
N ASP A 251 -12.68 12.87 10.92
CA ASP A 251 -13.64 13.92 10.55
C ASP A 251 -15.09 13.41 10.36
N GLY A 252 -15.37 12.16 10.69
CA GLY A 252 -16.68 11.52 10.56
C GLY A 252 -16.90 10.79 9.25
N ARG A 253 -16.15 11.10 8.20
CA ARG A 253 -16.26 10.37 6.93
C ARG A 253 -16.06 8.88 7.11
N VAL A 254 -16.79 8.08 6.35
CA VAL A 254 -16.67 6.62 6.34
C VAL A 254 -16.38 6.14 4.94
N LEU A 255 -15.25 5.47 4.78
CA LEU A 255 -14.84 4.89 3.53
C LEU A 255 -15.35 3.46 3.43
N ALA A 256 -15.93 3.09 2.28
CA ALA A 256 -16.36 1.73 1.98
C ALA A 256 -15.67 1.20 0.73
N GLY A 257 -15.24 -0.06 0.79
CA GLY A 257 -14.50 -0.69 -0.32
C GLY A 257 -14.53 -2.22 -0.24
N SER A 258 -14.01 -2.84 -1.24
CA SER A 258 -13.63 -2.35 -2.56
C SER A 258 -14.03 -3.33 -3.64
N THR A 259 -14.17 -2.89 -4.88
CA THR A 259 -14.30 -3.81 -6.01
C THR A 259 -12.95 -4.44 -6.38
N LEU A 260 -13.00 -5.46 -7.22
CA LEU A 260 -11.84 -6.14 -7.80
C LEU A 260 -12.17 -6.45 -9.27
N GLU A 261 -11.48 -5.78 -10.19
CA GLU A 261 -11.82 -5.79 -11.60
C GLU A 261 -10.57 -5.89 -12.49
N GLU A 262 -10.60 -6.77 -13.48
CA GLU A 262 -9.57 -6.88 -14.52
C GLU A 262 -9.97 -5.99 -15.71
N ARG A 263 -9.55 -4.72 -15.70
CA ARG A 263 -9.90 -3.69 -16.70
C ARG A 263 -8.68 -2.98 -17.27
N GLY A 264 -7.49 -3.60 -17.19
CA GLY A 264 -6.25 -2.95 -17.60
C GLY A 264 -6.05 -1.64 -16.86
N PHE A 265 -5.62 -0.62 -17.57
CA PHE A 265 -5.36 0.71 -17.00
C PHE A 265 -6.59 1.63 -16.91
N ASP A 266 -7.80 1.12 -17.18
CA ASP A 266 -9.03 1.90 -17.05
C ASP A 266 -9.33 2.24 -15.57
N LYS A 267 -9.47 3.55 -15.26
CA LYS A 267 -9.82 4.09 -13.95
C LYS A 267 -11.21 4.73 -13.91
N THR A 268 -12.02 4.55 -14.93
CA THR A 268 -13.39 5.07 -14.92
C THR A 268 -14.21 4.40 -13.83
N THR A 269 -15.07 5.15 -13.18
CA THR A 269 -16.04 4.62 -12.22
C THR A 269 -17.36 4.33 -12.91
N ASP A 270 -18.16 3.41 -12.33
CA ASP A 270 -19.47 3.07 -12.86
C ASP A 270 -20.53 2.94 -11.74
N ASP A 271 -21.78 3.16 -12.10
CA ASP A 271 -22.90 3.17 -11.14
C ASP A 271 -23.15 1.79 -10.50
N ALA A 272 -22.94 0.71 -11.24
CA ALA A 272 -23.14 -0.66 -10.71
C ALA A 272 -22.15 -0.94 -9.55
N ALA A 273 -20.89 -0.52 -9.71
CA ALA A 273 -19.90 -0.63 -8.63
C ALA A 273 -20.27 0.27 -7.44
N ARG A 274 -20.73 1.50 -7.69
CA ARG A 274 -21.19 2.41 -6.65
C ARG A 274 -22.34 1.82 -5.85
N GLU A 275 -23.36 1.29 -6.51
CA GLU A 275 -24.51 0.63 -5.88
C GLU A 275 -24.10 -0.60 -5.08
N SER A 276 -23.23 -1.46 -5.64
CA SER A 276 -22.68 -2.63 -4.94
C SER A 276 -21.91 -2.26 -3.67
N LEU A 277 -21.12 -1.20 -3.71
CA LEU A 277 -20.36 -0.69 -2.57
C LEU A 277 -21.29 -0.09 -1.51
N TRP A 278 -22.28 0.70 -1.93
CA TRP A 278 -23.30 1.28 -1.06
C TRP A 278 -24.10 0.17 -0.36
N ALA A 279 -24.60 -0.81 -1.10
CA ALA A 279 -25.34 -1.95 -0.56
C ALA A 279 -24.50 -2.76 0.43
N SER A 280 -23.21 -2.96 0.14
CA SER A 280 -22.31 -3.65 1.07
C SER A 280 -22.06 -2.86 2.35
N ALA A 281 -21.86 -1.56 2.26
CA ALA A 281 -21.64 -0.68 3.42
C ALA A 281 -22.86 -0.61 4.33
N THR A 282 -24.06 -0.48 3.74
CA THR A 282 -25.34 -0.41 4.49
C THR A 282 -25.73 -1.75 5.09
N ARG A 283 -25.28 -2.88 4.52
CA ARG A 283 -25.39 -4.20 5.17
C ARG A 283 -24.49 -4.35 6.39
N ILE A 284 -23.36 -3.64 6.45
CA ILE A 284 -22.45 -3.63 7.62
C ILE A 284 -22.95 -2.64 8.66
N VAL A 285 -23.30 -1.42 8.24
CA VAL A 285 -23.78 -0.32 9.08
C VAL A 285 -25.01 0.30 8.43
N PRO A 286 -26.25 -0.11 8.80
CA PRO A 286 -27.49 0.35 8.16
C PRO A 286 -27.67 1.86 8.16
N ALA A 287 -27.22 2.56 9.21
CA ALA A 287 -27.33 4.01 9.32
C ALA A 287 -26.57 4.77 8.20
N LEU A 288 -25.66 4.14 7.47
CA LEU A 288 -25.01 4.74 6.30
C LEU A 288 -25.99 4.96 5.12
N ALA A 289 -27.16 4.31 5.13
CA ALA A 289 -28.18 4.53 4.11
C ALA A 289 -28.71 5.99 4.08
N GLU A 290 -28.66 6.66 5.23
CA GLU A 290 -29.08 8.05 5.38
C GLU A 290 -27.95 9.06 5.09
N CYS A 291 -26.74 8.56 4.78
CA CYS A 291 -25.57 9.40 4.54
C CYS A 291 -25.32 9.61 3.04
N GLU A 292 -24.94 10.83 2.67
CA GLU A 292 -24.53 11.19 1.32
C GLU A 292 -23.24 10.45 0.93
N VAL A 293 -23.19 9.89 -0.29
CA VAL A 293 -21.93 9.45 -0.90
C VAL A 293 -21.25 10.68 -1.50
N GLU A 294 -20.25 11.20 -0.79
CA GLU A 294 -19.50 12.42 -1.15
C GLU A 294 -18.53 12.20 -2.32
N HIS A 295 -17.88 11.02 -2.37
CA HIS A 295 -16.91 10.69 -3.40
C HIS A 295 -17.00 9.23 -3.84
N HIS A 296 -16.69 9.01 -5.13
CA HIS A 296 -16.51 7.71 -5.76
C HIS A 296 -15.28 7.76 -6.68
N TRP A 297 -14.34 6.84 -6.50
CA TRP A 297 -13.11 6.80 -7.29
C TRP A 297 -12.63 5.37 -7.54
N ALA A 298 -11.69 5.24 -8.46
CA ALA A 298 -10.98 4.01 -8.77
C ALA A 298 -9.47 4.17 -8.62
N GLY A 299 -8.78 3.08 -8.29
CA GLY A 299 -7.33 2.98 -8.30
C GLY A 299 -6.87 1.67 -8.92
N LEU A 300 -5.61 1.62 -9.36
CA LEU A 300 -5.01 0.45 -9.99
C LEU A 300 -3.99 -0.19 -9.05
N ARG A 301 -4.33 -1.36 -8.52
CA ARG A 301 -3.41 -2.14 -7.70
C ARG A 301 -2.34 -2.79 -8.57
N PRO A 302 -1.07 -2.81 -8.15
CA PRO A 302 0.00 -3.53 -8.85
C PRO A 302 -0.08 -5.03 -8.54
N GLY A 303 -0.89 -5.78 -9.28
CA GLY A 303 -1.15 -7.20 -9.05
C GLY A 303 0.03 -8.06 -9.46
N SER A 304 0.67 -8.75 -8.51
CA SER A 304 1.58 -9.88 -8.76
C SER A 304 0.81 -11.21 -8.77
N PRO A 305 1.33 -12.29 -9.36
CA PRO A 305 0.60 -13.56 -9.51
C PRO A 305 0.11 -14.17 -8.20
N ASP A 306 0.92 -14.07 -7.14
CA ASP A 306 0.71 -14.68 -5.82
C ASP A 306 0.56 -13.64 -4.69
N GLY A 307 0.51 -12.34 -5.03
CA GLY A 307 0.49 -11.23 -4.08
C GLY A 307 1.83 -10.93 -3.40
N VAL A 308 2.89 -11.70 -3.70
CA VAL A 308 4.24 -11.47 -3.17
C VAL A 308 4.94 -10.43 -4.05
N PRO A 309 5.45 -9.32 -3.47
CA PRO A 309 6.12 -8.28 -4.25
C PRO A 309 7.45 -8.77 -4.83
N PHE A 310 7.96 -8.02 -5.80
CA PHE A 310 9.28 -8.15 -6.38
C PHE A 310 10.18 -7.07 -5.75
N ILE A 311 11.21 -7.49 -5.03
CA ILE A 311 12.11 -6.59 -4.30
C ILE A 311 13.55 -6.99 -4.58
N GLY A 312 14.39 -6.04 -5.02
CA GLY A 312 15.83 -6.24 -5.21
C GLY A 312 16.33 -5.99 -6.62
N ALA A 313 17.55 -6.48 -6.91
CA ALA A 313 18.24 -6.29 -8.18
C ALA A 313 17.52 -6.95 -9.35
N VAL A 314 17.53 -6.30 -10.51
CA VAL A 314 16.99 -6.83 -11.77
C VAL A 314 18.04 -7.74 -12.42
N PRO A 315 17.75 -9.03 -12.63
CA PRO A 315 18.71 -9.97 -13.20
C PRO A 315 19.18 -9.55 -14.60
N GLY A 316 20.51 -9.53 -14.81
CA GLY A 316 21.12 -9.19 -16.09
C GLY A 316 21.17 -7.70 -16.43
N VAL A 317 20.73 -6.82 -15.55
CA VAL A 317 20.77 -5.34 -15.73
C VAL A 317 21.43 -4.71 -14.51
N GLU A 318 22.71 -4.42 -14.60
CA GLU A 318 23.46 -3.83 -13.49
C GLU A 318 22.95 -2.43 -13.15
N GLY A 319 22.93 -2.06 -11.87
CA GLY A 319 22.50 -0.74 -11.40
C GLY A 319 20.99 -0.52 -11.39
N LEU A 320 20.18 -1.51 -11.79
CA LEU A 320 18.73 -1.44 -11.78
C LEU A 320 18.13 -2.35 -10.70
N HIS A 321 17.21 -1.78 -9.91
CA HIS A 321 16.48 -2.47 -8.86
C HIS A 321 14.97 -2.22 -9.02
N VAL A 322 14.15 -3.07 -8.41
CA VAL A 322 12.69 -2.91 -8.42
C VAL A 322 12.11 -3.12 -7.03
N ASN A 323 11.05 -2.40 -6.73
CA ASN A 323 10.19 -2.66 -5.57
C ASN A 323 8.73 -2.43 -5.99
N ALA A 324 8.08 -3.48 -6.45
CA ALA A 324 6.75 -3.42 -7.07
C ALA A 324 5.94 -4.72 -6.88
N GLY A 325 4.68 -4.72 -7.29
CA GLY A 325 3.85 -5.93 -7.27
C GLY A 325 3.19 -6.24 -5.92
N HIS A 326 3.00 -5.25 -5.06
CA HIS A 326 2.44 -5.43 -3.71
C HIS A 326 0.93 -5.74 -3.67
N TYR A 327 0.28 -5.72 -4.82
CA TYR A 327 -1.14 -6.02 -5.03
C TYR A 327 -2.05 -5.23 -4.07
N ARG A 328 -2.86 -5.95 -3.26
CA ARG A 328 -3.85 -5.35 -2.35
C ARG A 328 -3.24 -4.79 -1.05
N ASN A 329 -1.99 -5.13 -0.79
CA ASN A 329 -1.32 -4.93 0.50
C ASN A 329 -0.23 -3.84 0.45
N GLY A 330 -0.13 -3.08 -0.65
CA GLY A 330 0.97 -2.14 -0.88
C GLY A 330 1.21 -1.15 0.25
N LEU A 331 0.16 -0.69 0.90
CA LEU A 331 0.30 0.18 2.07
C LEU A 331 0.99 -0.58 3.22
N VAL A 332 0.35 -1.67 3.70
CA VAL A 332 0.87 -2.38 4.89
C VAL A 332 2.24 -2.98 4.64
N LEU A 333 2.58 -3.39 3.41
CA LEU A 333 3.90 -3.96 3.10
C LEU A 333 4.99 -2.91 2.90
N ALA A 334 4.63 -1.64 2.68
CA ALA A 334 5.57 -0.59 2.29
C ALA A 334 6.79 -0.46 3.23
N PRO A 335 6.65 -0.35 4.55
CA PRO A 335 7.80 -0.22 5.43
C PRO A 335 8.81 -1.38 5.29
N ALA A 336 8.35 -2.62 5.43
CA ALA A 336 9.24 -3.78 5.37
C ALA A 336 9.85 -3.97 3.98
N SER A 337 9.08 -3.77 2.90
CA SER A 337 9.59 -3.95 1.54
C SER A 337 10.63 -2.91 1.17
N THR A 338 10.50 -1.68 1.67
CA THR A 338 11.49 -0.64 1.44
C THR A 338 12.74 -0.83 2.30
N HIS A 339 12.61 -1.31 3.55
CA HIS A 339 13.76 -1.68 4.38
C HIS A 339 14.57 -2.81 3.73
N LEU A 340 13.92 -3.90 3.28
CA LEU A 340 14.61 -4.99 2.59
C LEU A 340 15.41 -4.49 1.37
N LEU A 341 14.80 -3.63 0.55
CA LEU A 341 15.48 -3.06 -0.60
C LEU A 341 16.66 -2.18 -0.20
N VAL A 342 16.48 -1.30 0.78
CA VAL A 342 17.52 -0.37 1.24
C VAL A 342 18.65 -1.12 1.93
N ASP A 343 18.36 -2.18 2.69
CA ASP A 343 19.39 -3.03 3.31
C ASP A 343 20.25 -3.71 2.24
N GLU A 344 19.63 -4.26 1.17
CA GLU A 344 20.35 -4.83 0.01
C GLU A 344 21.24 -3.76 -0.66
N LEU A 345 20.68 -2.59 -0.95
CA LEU A 345 21.40 -1.49 -1.62
C LEU A 345 22.60 -0.98 -0.82
N LEU A 346 22.51 -0.98 0.50
CA LEU A 346 23.54 -0.47 1.41
C LEU A 346 24.43 -1.56 2.00
N GLY A 347 24.23 -2.84 1.61
CA GLY A 347 25.00 -3.98 2.12
C GLY A 347 24.80 -4.22 3.61
N ARG A 348 23.61 -3.96 4.14
CA ARG A 348 23.23 -4.19 5.53
C ARG A 348 22.63 -5.58 5.71
N GLU A 349 22.61 -6.07 6.95
CA GLU A 349 21.87 -7.28 7.28
C GLU A 349 20.37 -7.02 7.06
N PRO A 350 19.67 -7.88 6.27
CA PRO A 350 18.27 -7.66 5.97
C PRO A 350 17.37 -7.93 7.17
N ILE A 351 16.32 -7.12 7.33
CA ILE A 351 15.32 -7.27 8.42
C ILE A 351 14.54 -8.60 8.37
N LEU A 352 14.47 -9.23 7.20
CA LEU A 352 13.79 -10.51 6.93
C LEU A 352 14.57 -11.23 5.83
N ASP A 353 14.38 -12.56 5.69
CA ASP A 353 14.89 -13.33 4.56
C ASP A 353 14.40 -12.72 3.22
N PRO A 354 15.28 -12.20 2.35
CA PRO A 354 14.91 -11.57 1.09
C PRO A 354 14.55 -12.58 -0.01
N ALA A 355 14.94 -13.84 0.10
CA ALA A 355 14.84 -14.84 -0.95
C ALA A 355 13.43 -14.98 -1.57
N PRO A 356 12.31 -14.95 -0.81
CA PRO A 356 10.96 -15.05 -1.39
C PRO A 356 10.57 -13.87 -2.29
N TYR A 357 11.25 -12.73 -2.18
CA TYR A 357 10.88 -11.47 -2.85
C TYR A 357 11.80 -11.15 -4.04
N CYS A 358 12.96 -11.82 -4.14
CA CYS A 358 13.92 -11.57 -5.20
C CYS A 358 13.33 -11.90 -6.58
N LEU A 359 13.89 -11.27 -7.63
CA LEU A 359 13.42 -11.42 -9.01
C LEU A 359 13.91 -12.69 -9.67
N ALA A 360 15.01 -13.28 -9.20
CA ALA A 360 15.62 -14.47 -9.79
C ALA A 360 14.61 -15.63 -9.84
N GLY A 361 14.40 -16.19 -11.03
CA GLY A 361 13.42 -17.27 -11.27
C GLY A 361 11.94 -16.82 -11.28
N ARG A 362 11.63 -15.54 -11.00
CA ARG A 362 10.27 -15.00 -11.00
C ARG A 362 10.00 -14.00 -12.13
N VAL A 363 11.03 -13.63 -12.87
CA VAL A 363 10.97 -12.78 -14.08
C VAL A 363 11.62 -13.48 -15.26
N THR A 364 11.29 -13.07 -16.49
CA THR A 364 11.93 -13.54 -17.70
C THR A 364 12.67 -12.39 -18.39
N SER A 365 13.88 -12.66 -18.90
CA SER A 365 14.64 -11.70 -19.69
C SER A 365 14.64 -12.17 -21.15
N ARG A 366 14.33 -11.25 -22.08
CA ARG A 366 14.60 -11.48 -23.50
C ARG A 366 16.12 -11.34 -23.68
N ARG A 367 16.77 -12.44 -24.02
CA ARG A 367 18.19 -12.45 -24.39
C ARG A 367 18.39 -11.78 -25.75
#